data_0eb8a6c0c0cfa33340bcbe14d6e085df
#
_entry.id   0eb8a6c0c0cfa33340bcbe14d6e085df
#
_cell.length_a   1.000
_cell.length_b   1.000
_cell.length_c   1.000
_cell.angle_alpha   90.00
_cell.angle_beta   90.00
_cell.angle_gamma   90.00
#
_symmetry.space_group_name_H-M   'P 1'
#
loop_
_entity.id
_entity.type
_entity.pdbx_description
1 polymer ?
#
loop_
_entity_poly.entity_id
_entity_poly.type
_entity_poly.pdbx_seq_one_letter_code
_entity_poly.pdbx_strand_id
1 'polypeptide(L)'
;MKQQVYNLKEFAARYHLESIFGAYAAHIYIDDLCENEFKEMALERTLFTKLVLVTRGNIQMKVLQQGTETDVPERMLIPSELLVISPKHIVAFSNMSADFEAEAILVDEEITADVVYRLSADKQKAALDIIHMIRDIVCHQHIYKVEMIQSMVNVLKLLVSELPYENVSVTRDLRHKKEVYEIFLHLLYRYFRTERQIRFYADKLNVSSPYLSRMIKEISGTTVNDHITSLLYKEICNLLKQSDMTMGEIADYLHFSDQSAMTNFFKLR
;
A
#
# COMPACT_ATOMS: atom_id res chain seq x y z
N MET A 1 5.30 9.62 -32.97
CA MET A 1 3.91 9.25 -32.69
C MET A 1 3.65 9.43 -31.19
N LYS A 2 2.58 10.11 -30.76
CA LYS A 2 2.22 10.11 -29.31
C LYS A 2 1.78 8.71 -28.94
N GLN A 3 2.50 8.07 -28.04
CA GLN A 3 2.13 6.76 -27.53
C GLN A 3 0.82 6.91 -26.74
N GLN A 4 -0.19 6.14 -27.06
CA GLN A 4 -1.50 6.18 -26.41
C GLN A 4 -1.33 5.69 -24.96
N VAL A 5 -2.02 6.32 -24.01
CA VAL A 5 -2.03 5.94 -22.60
C VAL A 5 -3.45 5.49 -22.25
N TYR A 6 -3.59 4.32 -21.68
CA TYR A 6 -4.89 3.71 -21.41
C TYR A 6 -5.24 3.79 -19.91
N ASN A 7 -6.50 4.16 -19.61
CA ASN A 7 -7.10 3.83 -18.32
C ASN A 7 -7.57 2.36 -18.31
N LEU A 8 -7.94 1.84 -17.15
CA LEU A 8 -8.30 0.42 -16.99
C LEU A 8 -9.49 0.00 -17.89
N LYS A 9 -10.49 0.88 -18.01
CA LYS A 9 -11.70 0.60 -18.81
C LYS A 9 -11.39 0.55 -20.32
N GLU A 10 -10.60 1.49 -20.82
CA GLU A 10 -10.16 1.52 -22.21
C GLU A 10 -9.28 0.32 -22.56
N PHE A 11 -8.37 -0.04 -21.64
CA PHE A 11 -7.50 -1.19 -21.78
C PHE A 11 -8.30 -2.50 -21.83
N ALA A 12 -9.24 -2.68 -20.90
CA ALA A 12 -10.08 -3.85 -20.86
C ALA A 12 -10.98 -4.00 -22.12
N ALA A 13 -11.49 -2.88 -22.63
CA ALA A 13 -12.26 -2.90 -23.88
C ALA A 13 -11.39 -3.27 -25.10
N ARG A 14 -10.14 -2.80 -25.16
CA ARG A 14 -9.18 -3.13 -26.23
C ARG A 14 -8.83 -4.62 -26.27
N TYR A 15 -8.63 -5.23 -25.09
CA TYR A 15 -8.20 -6.61 -24.95
C TYR A 15 -9.32 -7.57 -24.58
N HIS A 16 -10.58 -7.13 -24.68
CA HIS A 16 -11.79 -7.93 -24.43
C HIS A 16 -11.78 -8.68 -23.11
N LEU A 17 -11.30 -8.03 -22.02
CA LEU A 17 -11.24 -8.67 -20.72
C LEU A 17 -12.64 -8.95 -20.17
N GLU A 18 -12.92 -10.20 -19.85
CA GLU A 18 -14.21 -10.63 -19.31
C GLU A 18 -14.34 -10.36 -17.80
N SER A 19 -13.27 -10.59 -17.05
CA SER A 19 -13.24 -10.43 -15.60
C SER A 19 -12.86 -9.00 -15.22
N ILE A 20 -13.78 -8.05 -15.41
CA ILE A 20 -13.60 -6.64 -15.09
C ILE A 20 -14.76 -6.08 -14.30
N PHE A 21 -14.48 -5.19 -13.35
CA PHE A 21 -15.48 -4.39 -12.65
C PHE A 21 -15.18 -2.88 -12.78
N GLY A 22 -15.87 -2.26 -13.70
CA GLY A 22 -15.78 -0.81 -13.97
C GLY A 22 -14.35 -0.36 -14.26
N ALA A 23 -13.87 0.62 -13.46
CA ALA A 23 -12.50 1.10 -13.50
C ALA A 23 -11.68 0.67 -12.27
N TYR A 24 -12.20 -0.25 -11.42
CA TYR A 24 -11.58 -0.57 -10.13
C TYR A 24 -10.57 -1.70 -10.21
N ALA A 25 -10.94 -2.81 -10.83
CA ALA A 25 -10.07 -3.97 -10.96
C ALA A 25 -10.44 -4.85 -12.16
N ALA A 26 -9.45 -5.57 -12.70
CA ALA A 26 -9.64 -6.65 -13.64
C ALA A 26 -8.69 -7.80 -13.34
N HIS A 27 -9.12 -9.04 -13.61
CA HIS A 27 -8.29 -10.24 -13.49
C HIS A 27 -8.03 -10.85 -14.86
N ILE A 28 -6.82 -11.37 -15.06
CA ILE A 28 -6.40 -12.07 -16.27
C ILE A 28 -5.67 -13.33 -15.86
N TYR A 29 -6.08 -14.44 -16.44
CA TYR A 29 -5.30 -15.67 -16.42
C TYR A 29 -4.48 -15.77 -17.72
N ILE A 30 -3.17 -15.97 -17.58
CA ILE A 30 -2.21 -15.97 -18.69
C ILE A 30 -1.71 -17.39 -18.88
N ASP A 31 -1.99 -17.94 -20.04
CA ASP A 31 -1.56 -19.25 -20.49
C ASP A 31 -0.91 -19.17 -21.90
N ASP A 32 -0.60 -20.30 -22.49
CA ASP A 32 0.05 -20.40 -23.80
C ASP A 32 -0.75 -19.75 -24.93
N LEU A 33 -2.08 -19.68 -24.80
CA LEU A 33 -2.96 -19.16 -25.85
C LEU A 33 -2.94 -17.62 -25.94
N CYS A 34 -2.49 -16.97 -24.87
CA CYS A 34 -2.45 -15.52 -24.72
C CYS A 34 -1.06 -14.91 -24.96
N GLU A 35 -0.06 -15.66 -25.43
CA GLU A 35 1.34 -15.19 -25.49
C GLU A 35 1.50 -13.85 -26.20
N ASN A 36 0.96 -13.70 -27.41
CA ASN A 36 1.12 -12.48 -28.20
C ASN A 36 0.38 -11.31 -27.55
N GLU A 37 -0.84 -11.52 -27.08
CA GLU A 37 -1.63 -10.50 -26.41
C GLU A 37 -0.97 -10.08 -25.10
N PHE A 38 -0.46 -11.03 -24.31
CA PHE A 38 0.25 -10.73 -23.07
C PHE A 38 1.48 -9.86 -23.32
N LYS A 39 2.27 -10.16 -24.35
CA LYS A 39 3.43 -9.35 -24.75
C LYS A 39 3.03 -7.93 -25.16
N GLU A 40 1.97 -7.78 -25.94
CA GLU A 40 1.44 -6.48 -26.33
C GLU A 40 0.90 -5.69 -25.14
N MET A 41 0.10 -6.33 -24.27
CA MET A 41 -0.47 -5.72 -23.06
C MET A 41 0.60 -5.17 -22.13
N ALA A 42 1.75 -5.82 -22.05
CA ALA A 42 2.85 -5.39 -21.19
C ALA A 42 3.54 -4.11 -21.70
N LEU A 43 3.62 -3.96 -23.03
CA LEU A 43 4.22 -2.79 -23.69
C LEU A 43 3.33 -1.53 -23.64
N GLU A 44 2.02 -1.70 -23.38
CA GLU A 44 1.11 -0.57 -23.35
C GLU A 44 1.32 0.30 -22.11
N ARG A 45 1.30 1.61 -22.33
CA ARG A 45 1.28 2.60 -21.25
C ARG A 45 -0.09 2.66 -20.61
N THR A 46 -0.12 2.56 -19.29
CA THR A 46 -1.36 2.54 -18.52
C THR A 46 -1.33 3.56 -17.39
N LEU A 47 -2.52 3.99 -16.94
CA LEU A 47 -2.69 4.84 -15.75
C LEU A 47 -2.90 4.01 -14.47
N PHE A 48 -2.86 2.69 -14.57
CA PHE A 48 -3.11 1.74 -13.50
C PHE A 48 -1.92 0.78 -13.33
N THR A 49 -1.87 0.08 -12.22
CA THR A 49 -0.83 -0.91 -11.92
C THR A 49 -1.26 -2.30 -12.39
N LYS A 50 -0.32 -3.04 -12.99
CA LYS A 50 -0.44 -4.45 -13.36
C LYS A 50 0.43 -5.27 -12.38
N LEU A 51 -0.17 -6.23 -11.68
CA LEU A 51 0.56 -7.19 -10.85
C LEU A 51 0.44 -8.55 -11.52
N VAL A 52 1.57 -9.18 -11.79
CA VAL A 52 1.64 -10.49 -12.48
C VAL A 52 2.41 -11.47 -11.61
N LEU A 53 1.75 -12.52 -11.16
CA LEU A 53 2.35 -13.59 -10.38
C LEU A 53 2.59 -14.81 -11.27
N VAL A 54 3.85 -15.17 -11.47
CA VAL A 54 4.23 -16.35 -12.23
C VAL A 54 3.98 -17.60 -11.38
N THR A 55 3.14 -18.49 -11.89
CA THR A 55 2.76 -19.75 -11.21
C THR A 55 3.49 -20.96 -11.77
N ARG A 56 3.80 -20.94 -13.08
CA ARG A 56 4.50 -22.03 -13.78
C ARG A 56 5.34 -21.52 -14.94
N GLY A 57 6.30 -22.32 -15.39
CA GLY A 57 7.16 -21.99 -16.52
C GLY A 57 8.08 -20.79 -16.28
N ASN A 58 8.50 -20.14 -17.35
CA ASN A 58 9.36 -18.96 -17.30
C ASN A 58 9.18 -18.08 -18.53
N ILE A 59 9.56 -16.78 -18.38
CA ILE A 59 9.55 -15.81 -19.47
C ILE A 59 10.69 -14.80 -19.28
N GLN A 60 11.35 -14.42 -20.38
CA GLN A 60 12.33 -13.33 -20.33
C GLN A 60 11.64 -11.98 -20.34
N MET A 61 12.14 -11.06 -19.51
CA MET A 61 11.65 -9.68 -19.43
C MET A 61 12.76 -8.65 -19.51
N LYS A 62 12.45 -7.49 -20.06
CA LYS A 62 13.28 -6.29 -20.04
C LYS A 62 12.44 -5.08 -19.61
N VAL A 63 12.92 -4.32 -18.63
CA VAL A 63 12.29 -3.06 -18.23
C VAL A 63 12.76 -1.97 -19.18
N LEU A 64 11.82 -1.26 -19.83
CA LEU A 64 12.11 -0.16 -20.72
C LEU A 64 12.04 1.16 -19.92
N GLN A 65 13.19 1.81 -19.74
CA GLN A 65 13.25 3.13 -19.10
C GLN A 65 13.18 4.22 -20.15
N GLN A 66 12.39 5.27 -19.88
CA GLN A 66 12.33 6.44 -20.76
C GLN A 66 13.59 7.28 -20.63
N GLY A 67 14.24 7.55 -21.77
CA GLY A 67 15.29 8.57 -21.87
C GLY A 67 16.69 8.16 -21.41
N THR A 68 16.92 6.91 -21.05
CA THR A 68 18.25 6.39 -20.79
C THR A 68 18.60 5.29 -21.79
N GLU A 69 19.71 5.47 -22.52
CA GLU A 69 20.34 4.42 -23.36
C GLU A 69 21.02 3.31 -22.52
N THR A 70 20.79 3.27 -21.22
CA THR A 70 21.33 2.21 -20.37
C THR A 70 20.61 0.92 -20.69
N ASP A 71 21.37 -0.02 -21.22
CA ASP A 71 20.91 -1.38 -21.53
C ASP A 71 20.59 -2.10 -20.22
N VAL A 72 19.32 -2.06 -19.81
CA VAL A 72 18.86 -2.81 -18.63
C VAL A 72 18.94 -4.28 -19.00
N PRO A 73 19.67 -5.11 -18.23
CA PRO A 73 19.84 -6.51 -18.55
C PRO A 73 18.50 -7.23 -18.62
N GLU A 74 18.36 -8.12 -19.60
CA GLU A 74 17.24 -9.05 -19.64
C GLU A 74 17.27 -9.96 -18.40
N ARG A 75 16.09 -10.25 -17.86
CA ARG A 75 15.93 -11.12 -16.70
C ARG A 75 14.91 -12.20 -17.01
N MET A 76 15.17 -13.42 -16.54
CA MET A 76 14.19 -14.49 -16.52
C MET A 76 13.28 -14.35 -15.32
N LEU A 77 11.96 -14.32 -15.56
CA LEU A 77 10.94 -14.50 -14.52
C LEU A 77 10.65 -16.01 -14.38
N ILE A 78 10.54 -16.45 -13.16
CA ILE A 78 10.33 -17.85 -12.78
C ILE A 78 9.18 -17.95 -11.76
N PRO A 79 8.65 -19.14 -11.48
CA PRO A 79 7.59 -19.34 -10.50
C PRO A 79 7.93 -18.73 -9.13
N SER A 80 6.91 -18.25 -8.46
CA SER A 80 6.99 -17.50 -7.18
C SER A 80 7.56 -16.08 -7.31
N GLU A 81 7.72 -15.55 -8.52
CA GLU A 81 8.07 -14.15 -8.71
C GLU A 81 6.82 -13.32 -9.03
N LEU A 82 6.66 -12.23 -8.29
CA LEU A 82 5.64 -11.20 -8.49
C LEU A 82 6.26 -10.02 -9.23
N LEU A 83 5.74 -9.75 -10.42
CA LEU A 83 6.06 -8.59 -11.22
C LEU A 83 5.05 -7.48 -10.94
N VAL A 84 5.54 -6.29 -10.60
CA VAL A 84 4.73 -5.07 -10.39
C VAL A 84 5.07 -4.07 -11.49
N ILE A 85 4.13 -3.82 -12.40
CA ILE A 85 4.28 -2.84 -13.48
C ILE A 85 3.43 -1.62 -13.12
N SER A 86 4.04 -0.62 -12.49
CA SER A 86 3.38 0.65 -12.19
C SER A 86 3.23 1.51 -13.48
N PRO A 87 2.40 2.56 -13.48
CA PRO A 87 2.25 3.46 -14.63
C PRO A 87 3.55 4.07 -15.16
N LYS A 88 4.61 4.07 -14.36
CA LYS A 88 5.94 4.60 -14.71
C LYS A 88 6.80 3.60 -15.47
N HIS A 89 6.46 2.31 -15.43
CA HIS A 89 7.24 1.24 -16.03
C HIS A 89 6.59 0.69 -17.29
N ILE A 90 7.41 0.35 -18.27
CA ILE A 90 7.03 -0.43 -19.44
C ILE A 90 7.92 -1.67 -19.44
N VAL A 91 7.34 -2.81 -19.71
CA VAL A 91 8.06 -4.09 -19.73
C VAL A 91 7.86 -4.76 -21.08
N ALA A 92 8.96 -5.23 -21.69
CA ALA A 92 8.94 -6.08 -22.85
C ALA A 92 9.17 -7.53 -22.41
N PHE A 93 8.41 -8.46 -22.99
CA PHE A 93 8.58 -9.89 -22.79
C PHE A 93 9.06 -10.59 -24.06
N SER A 94 9.88 -11.64 -23.89
CA SER A 94 10.38 -12.50 -24.94
C SER A 94 10.57 -13.92 -24.42
N ASN A 95 10.74 -14.90 -25.30
CA ASN A 95 11.10 -16.28 -24.95
C ASN A 95 10.28 -16.89 -23.81
N MET A 96 8.96 -16.99 -24.00
CA MET A 96 8.05 -17.64 -23.07
C MET A 96 8.15 -19.17 -23.21
N SER A 97 8.26 -19.88 -22.08
CA SER A 97 8.25 -21.36 -22.09
C SER A 97 6.84 -21.89 -22.43
N ALA A 98 6.77 -23.07 -23.04
CA ALA A 98 5.50 -23.67 -23.46
C ALA A 98 4.55 -24.02 -22.31
N ASP A 99 5.07 -24.09 -21.08
CA ASP A 99 4.31 -24.35 -19.87
C ASP A 99 4.13 -23.10 -19.00
N PHE A 100 4.28 -21.91 -19.59
CA PHE A 100 4.15 -20.66 -18.83
C PHE A 100 2.72 -20.43 -18.42
N GLU A 101 2.53 -20.20 -17.11
CA GLU A 101 1.26 -19.80 -16.51
C GLU A 101 1.51 -18.67 -15.53
N ALA A 102 0.64 -17.67 -15.55
CA ALA A 102 0.66 -16.57 -14.62
C ALA A 102 -0.75 -16.02 -14.36
N GLU A 103 -0.95 -15.45 -13.21
CA GLU A 103 -2.17 -14.71 -12.89
C GLU A 103 -1.86 -13.22 -12.75
N ALA A 104 -2.66 -12.39 -13.39
CA ALA A 104 -2.52 -10.96 -13.32
C ALA A 104 -3.77 -10.31 -12.70
N ILE A 105 -3.53 -9.31 -11.87
CA ILE A 105 -4.54 -8.39 -11.39
C ILE A 105 -4.18 -6.97 -11.81
N LEU A 106 -5.12 -6.29 -12.43
CA LEU A 106 -5.02 -4.90 -12.84
C LEU A 106 -5.81 -4.06 -11.85
N VAL A 107 -5.22 -3.04 -11.27
CA VAL A 107 -5.87 -2.21 -10.25
C VAL A 107 -5.70 -0.73 -10.57
N ASP A 108 -6.79 0.03 -10.48
CA ASP A 108 -6.81 1.49 -10.74
C ASP A 108 -6.20 2.26 -9.56
N GLU A 109 -5.01 1.83 -9.16
CA GLU A 109 -4.19 2.51 -8.16
C GLU A 109 -2.71 2.48 -8.58
N GLU A 110 -1.97 3.53 -8.20
CA GLU A 110 -0.52 3.53 -8.35
C GLU A 110 0.11 2.80 -7.14
N ILE A 111 0.68 1.63 -7.40
CA ILE A 111 1.50 0.91 -6.43
C ILE A 111 2.97 1.21 -6.74
N THR A 112 3.60 2.00 -5.88
CA THR A 112 5.02 2.31 -6.01
C THR A 112 5.82 1.16 -5.38
N ALA A 113 6.51 0.38 -6.23
CA ALA A 113 7.27 -0.79 -5.82
C ALA A 113 8.40 -1.04 -6.82
N ASP A 114 9.37 -1.86 -6.43
CA ASP A 114 10.35 -2.40 -7.38
C ASP A 114 9.63 -3.32 -8.39
N VAL A 115 10.26 -3.52 -9.55
CA VAL A 115 9.59 -4.21 -10.64
C VAL A 115 9.37 -5.70 -10.36
N VAL A 116 10.30 -6.40 -9.70
CA VAL A 116 10.20 -7.86 -9.44
C VAL A 116 10.57 -8.21 -8.01
N TYR A 117 9.72 -9.04 -7.39
CA TYR A 117 9.93 -9.60 -6.07
C TYR A 117 9.86 -11.13 -6.11
N ARG A 118 10.81 -11.80 -5.47
CA ARG A 118 10.72 -13.24 -5.22
C ARG A 118 9.97 -13.47 -3.91
N LEU A 119 8.87 -14.22 -3.97
CA LEU A 119 8.02 -14.50 -2.82
C LEU A 119 8.44 -15.79 -2.12
N SER A 120 8.34 -15.80 -0.80
CA SER A 120 8.30 -17.06 -0.03
C SER A 120 7.01 -17.83 -0.34
N ALA A 121 6.99 -19.13 -0.06
CA ALA A 121 5.80 -19.96 -0.30
C ALA A 121 4.54 -19.42 0.38
N ASP A 122 4.67 -18.92 1.62
CA ASP A 122 3.54 -18.34 2.36
C ASP A 122 3.04 -17.04 1.72
N LYS A 123 3.95 -16.18 1.25
CA LYS A 123 3.61 -14.92 0.57
C LYS A 123 3.02 -15.16 -0.82
N GLN A 124 3.54 -16.14 -1.55
CA GLN A 124 2.95 -16.54 -2.83
C GLN A 124 1.51 -17.02 -2.65
N LYS A 125 1.27 -17.87 -1.66
CA LYS A 125 -0.08 -18.32 -1.32
C LYS A 125 -0.98 -17.14 -0.95
N ALA A 126 -0.52 -16.26 -0.06
CA ALA A 126 -1.29 -15.08 0.35
C ALA A 126 -1.62 -14.17 -0.84
N ALA A 127 -0.68 -13.95 -1.76
CA ALA A 127 -0.90 -13.15 -2.97
C ALA A 127 -1.93 -13.80 -3.90
N LEU A 128 -1.84 -15.12 -4.13
CA LEU A 128 -2.84 -15.87 -4.92
C LEU A 128 -4.22 -15.83 -4.28
N ASP A 129 -4.32 -16.06 -2.98
CA ASP A 129 -5.60 -16.01 -2.25
C ASP A 129 -6.28 -14.64 -2.40
N ILE A 130 -5.50 -13.54 -2.34
CA ILE A 130 -6.02 -12.19 -2.55
C ILE A 130 -6.45 -11.98 -4.00
N ILE A 131 -5.65 -12.40 -4.99
CA ILE A 131 -5.96 -12.30 -6.43
C ILE A 131 -7.26 -13.06 -6.74
N HIS A 132 -7.38 -14.29 -6.25
CA HIS A 132 -8.59 -15.11 -6.42
C HIS A 132 -9.82 -14.48 -5.76
N MET A 133 -9.65 -13.92 -4.55
CA MET A 133 -10.75 -13.21 -3.87
C MET A 133 -11.21 -11.99 -4.66
N ILE A 134 -10.29 -11.18 -5.22
CA ILE A 134 -10.67 -10.06 -6.09
C ILE A 134 -11.40 -10.56 -7.33
N ARG A 135 -10.90 -11.60 -8.00
CA ARG A 135 -11.56 -12.24 -9.15
C ARG A 135 -12.98 -12.68 -8.82
N ASP A 136 -13.15 -13.37 -7.70
CA ASP A 136 -14.46 -13.88 -7.29
C ASP A 136 -15.43 -12.73 -6.98
N ILE A 137 -14.96 -11.65 -6.33
CA ILE A 137 -15.75 -10.44 -6.10
C ILE A 137 -16.12 -9.78 -7.45
N VAL A 138 -15.17 -9.72 -8.40
CA VAL A 138 -15.40 -9.14 -9.74
C VAL A 138 -16.46 -9.93 -10.51
N CYS A 139 -16.42 -11.26 -10.47
CA CYS A 139 -17.31 -12.13 -11.22
C CYS A 139 -18.73 -12.27 -10.63
N HIS A 140 -18.90 -12.06 -9.33
CA HIS A 140 -20.19 -12.24 -8.66
C HIS A 140 -20.86 -10.90 -8.30
N GLN A 141 -22.16 -10.94 -7.98
CA GLN A 141 -22.89 -9.76 -7.54
C GLN A 141 -22.80 -9.59 -6.02
N HIS A 142 -22.38 -8.39 -5.59
CA HIS A 142 -22.29 -8.00 -4.19
C HIS A 142 -22.86 -6.60 -3.99
N ILE A 143 -23.53 -6.35 -2.87
CA ILE A 143 -24.07 -5.02 -2.53
C ILE A 143 -22.94 -4.02 -2.29
N TYR A 144 -21.89 -4.44 -1.60
CA TYR A 144 -20.71 -3.61 -1.26
C TYR A 144 -19.49 -3.95 -2.14
N LYS A 145 -19.72 -4.21 -3.43
CA LYS A 145 -18.68 -4.70 -4.35
C LYS A 145 -17.50 -3.76 -4.48
N VAL A 146 -17.75 -2.45 -4.55
CA VAL A 146 -16.70 -1.42 -4.66
C VAL A 146 -15.83 -1.42 -3.41
N GLU A 147 -16.44 -1.36 -2.23
CA GLU A 147 -15.75 -1.31 -0.95
C GLU A 147 -14.95 -2.60 -0.69
N MET A 148 -15.49 -3.75 -1.10
CA MET A 148 -14.78 -5.03 -1.00
C MET A 148 -13.54 -5.05 -1.89
N ILE A 149 -13.65 -4.65 -3.17
CA ILE A 149 -12.50 -4.57 -4.08
C ILE A 149 -11.45 -3.59 -3.56
N GLN A 150 -11.85 -2.39 -3.14
CA GLN A 150 -10.92 -1.39 -2.58
C GLN A 150 -10.20 -1.92 -1.34
N SER A 151 -10.91 -2.64 -0.46
CA SER A 151 -10.31 -3.27 0.72
C SER A 151 -9.27 -4.32 0.34
N MET A 152 -9.57 -5.19 -0.63
CA MET A 152 -8.64 -6.23 -1.11
C MET A 152 -7.44 -5.63 -1.84
N VAL A 153 -7.64 -4.61 -2.66
CA VAL A 153 -6.54 -3.86 -3.32
C VAL A 153 -5.64 -3.21 -2.27
N ASN A 154 -6.22 -2.66 -1.20
CA ASN A 154 -5.42 -2.10 -0.10
C ASN A 154 -4.60 -3.18 0.64
N VAL A 155 -5.17 -4.37 0.88
CA VAL A 155 -4.43 -5.51 1.45
C VAL A 155 -3.27 -5.93 0.52
N LEU A 156 -3.52 -6.04 -0.78
CA LEU A 156 -2.49 -6.37 -1.77
C LEU A 156 -1.36 -5.33 -1.80
N LYS A 157 -1.72 -4.06 -1.75
CA LYS A 157 -0.77 -2.94 -1.69
C LYS A 157 0.12 -3.00 -0.44
N LEU A 158 -0.46 -3.29 0.73
CA LEU A 158 0.29 -3.47 1.97
C LEU A 158 1.23 -4.68 1.88
N LEU A 159 0.75 -5.82 1.33
CA LEU A 159 1.58 -7.00 1.11
C LEU A 159 2.79 -6.67 0.22
N VAL A 160 2.57 -6.01 -0.92
CA VAL A 160 3.67 -5.58 -1.82
C VAL A 160 4.63 -4.62 -1.11
N SER A 161 4.12 -3.72 -0.28
CA SER A 161 4.94 -2.75 0.46
C SER A 161 5.83 -3.40 1.53
N GLU A 162 5.52 -4.61 1.98
CA GLU A 162 6.36 -5.38 2.90
C GLU A 162 7.53 -6.10 2.21
N LEU A 163 7.40 -6.44 0.91
CA LEU A 163 8.36 -7.28 0.20
C LEU A 163 9.81 -6.74 0.20
N PRO A 164 10.07 -5.42 0.04
CA PRO A 164 11.42 -4.88 0.11
C PRO A 164 12.15 -5.17 1.43
N TYR A 165 11.38 -5.32 2.52
CA TYR A 165 11.92 -5.54 3.86
C TYR A 165 12.24 -7.00 4.17
N GLU A 166 11.83 -7.96 3.33
CA GLU A 166 12.14 -9.39 3.52
C GLU A 166 13.56 -9.74 3.06
N ASN A 167 14.07 -9.07 2.04
CA ASN A 167 15.40 -9.32 1.47
C ASN A 167 16.52 -8.53 2.15
N VAL A 168 16.19 -7.48 2.86
CA VAL A 168 17.09 -6.86 3.83
C VAL A 168 16.97 -7.70 5.09
N SER A 169 18.08 -8.07 5.72
CA SER A 169 18.09 -8.57 7.10
C SER A 169 17.59 -7.45 8.03
N VAL A 170 16.31 -7.10 7.86
CA VAL A 170 15.57 -6.28 8.79
C VAL A 170 15.59 -7.09 10.06
N THR A 171 16.50 -6.73 10.94
CA THR A 171 16.68 -7.38 12.22
C THR A 171 15.28 -7.52 12.82
N ARG A 172 15.00 -8.66 13.44
CA ARG A 172 13.76 -8.93 14.20
C ARG A 172 13.34 -7.72 15.05
N ASP A 173 14.32 -6.92 15.46
CA ASP A 173 14.22 -5.66 16.17
C ASP A 173 13.48 -4.54 15.37
N LEU A 174 13.76 -4.33 14.07
CA LEU A 174 13.09 -3.29 13.27
C LEU A 174 11.63 -3.63 12.94
N ARG A 175 11.32 -4.91 12.72
CA ARG A 175 9.94 -5.38 12.52
C ARG A 175 9.13 -5.17 13.79
N HIS A 176 9.67 -5.59 14.93
CA HIS A 176 9.05 -5.37 16.24
C HIS A 176 8.86 -3.89 16.56
N LYS A 177 9.85 -3.03 16.26
CA LYS A 177 9.74 -1.58 16.45
C LYS A 177 8.62 -0.97 15.61
N LYS A 178 8.43 -1.40 14.34
CA LYS A 178 7.33 -0.94 13.50
C LYS A 178 5.97 -1.36 14.04
N GLU A 179 5.81 -2.62 14.43
CA GLU A 179 4.58 -3.12 15.05
C GLU A 179 4.22 -2.32 16.31
N VAL A 180 5.20 -2.07 17.18
CA VAL A 180 5.01 -1.27 18.39
C VAL A 180 4.64 0.18 18.04
N TYR A 181 5.23 0.75 16.98
CA TYR A 181 4.89 2.10 16.51
C TYR A 181 3.45 2.20 16.00
N GLU A 182 2.98 1.23 15.24
CA GLU A 182 1.60 1.19 14.74
C GLU A 182 0.59 1.07 15.90
N ILE A 183 0.86 0.18 16.86
CA ILE A 183 0.03 0.05 18.07
C ILE A 183 0.06 1.35 18.87
N PHE A 184 1.24 2.00 18.98
CA PHE A 184 1.35 3.32 19.62
C PHE A 184 0.45 4.36 18.94
N LEU A 185 0.44 4.44 17.60
CA LEU A 185 -0.43 5.37 16.88
C LEU A 185 -1.91 5.10 17.15
N HIS A 186 -2.32 3.82 17.18
CA HIS A 186 -3.69 3.45 17.54
C HIS A 186 -4.07 3.89 18.96
N LEU A 187 -3.21 3.63 19.93
CA LEU A 187 -3.42 4.09 21.31
C LEU A 187 -3.46 5.62 21.40
N LEU A 188 -2.56 6.27 20.65
CA LEU A 188 -2.49 7.72 20.61
C LEU A 188 -3.80 8.33 20.10
N TYR A 189 -4.32 7.89 18.95
CA TYR A 189 -5.60 8.37 18.41
C TYR A 189 -6.78 8.13 19.37
N ARG A 190 -6.73 7.05 20.13
CA ARG A 190 -7.79 6.71 21.09
C ARG A 190 -7.75 7.56 22.37
N TYR A 191 -6.55 7.91 22.83
CA TYR A 191 -6.37 8.47 24.19
C TYR A 191 -5.76 9.87 24.24
N PHE A 192 -5.33 10.49 23.15
CA PHE A 192 -4.64 11.79 23.16
C PHE A 192 -5.42 12.93 23.83
N ARG A 193 -6.76 12.84 23.86
CA ARG A 193 -7.62 13.85 24.53
C ARG A 193 -7.48 13.81 26.05
N THR A 194 -7.32 12.64 26.61
CA THR A 194 -7.30 12.40 28.07
C THR A 194 -5.90 12.12 28.61
N GLU A 195 -5.04 11.47 27.83
CA GLU A 195 -3.74 10.98 28.27
C GLU A 195 -2.59 11.65 27.52
N ARG A 196 -1.75 12.37 28.27
CA ARG A 196 -0.62 13.15 27.71
C ARG A 196 0.74 12.66 28.15
N GLN A 197 0.79 11.70 29.08
CA GLN A 197 2.03 11.19 29.64
C GLN A 197 2.55 10.00 28.83
N ILE A 198 3.82 10.02 28.46
CA ILE A 198 4.50 8.93 27.75
C ILE A 198 4.35 7.61 28.51
N ARG A 199 4.35 7.69 29.85
CA ARG A 199 4.24 6.51 30.73
C ARG A 199 2.97 5.71 30.43
N PHE A 200 1.82 6.36 30.25
CA PHE A 200 0.56 5.69 29.92
C PHE A 200 0.69 4.79 28.68
N TYR A 201 1.26 5.34 27.61
CA TYR A 201 1.45 4.60 26.35
C TYR A 201 2.48 3.48 26.51
N ALA A 202 3.56 3.74 27.25
CA ALA A 202 4.60 2.75 27.51
C ALA A 202 4.06 1.56 28.32
N ASP A 203 3.26 1.83 29.36
CA ASP A 203 2.61 0.80 30.19
C ASP A 203 1.63 -0.05 29.36
N LYS A 204 0.85 0.59 28.45
CA LYS A 204 -0.06 -0.12 27.54
C LYS A 204 0.66 -1.00 26.51
N LEU A 205 1.87 -0.64 26.14
CA LEU A 205 2.72 -1.37 25.19
C LEU A 205 3.67 -2.37 25.88
N ASN A 206 3.63 -2.49 27.23
CA ASN A 206 4.54 -3.29 28.02
C ASN A 206 6.02 -3.00 27.75
N VAL A 207 6.37 -1.73 27.56
CA VAL A 207 7.75 -1.25 27.35
C VAL A 207 8.09 -0.13 28.34
N SER A 208 9.37 0.18 28.50
CA SER A 208 9.78 1.33 29.32
C SER A 208 9.59 2.65 28.56
N SER A 209 9.27 3.74 29.31
CA SER A 209 9.12 5.08 28.70
C SER A 209 10.37 5.56 27.96
N PRO A 210 11.61 5.33 28.43
CA PRO A 210 12.81 5.67 27.67
C PRO A 210 12.96 4.86 26.38
N TYR A 211 12.60 3.57 26.40
CA TYR A 211 12.62 2.74 25.20
C TYR A 211 11.61 3.25 24.15
N LEU A 212 10.34 3.48 24.58
CA LEU A 212 9.30 4.01 23.71
C LEU A 212 9.72 5.36 23.08
N SER A 213 10.24 6.30 23.88
CA SER A 213 10.69 7.62 23.40
C SER A 213 11.75 7.50 22.31
N ARG A 214 12.78 6.66 22.55
CA ARG A 214 13.88 6.45 21.60
C ARG A 214 13.38 5.80 20.32
N MET A 215 12.58 4.75 20.44
CA MET A 215 12.05 3.96 19.33
C MET A 215 11.12 4.81 18.44
N ILE A 216 10.18 5.56 19.02
CA ILE A 216 9.28 6.45 18.26
C ILE A 216 10.08 7.49 17.48
N LYS A 217 11.09 8.13 18.13
CA LYS A 217 11.94 9.11 17.47
C LYS A 217 12.78 8.50 16.34
N GLU A 218 13.26 7.27 16.52
CA GLU A 218 14.04 6.53 15.52
C GLU A 218 13.18 6.23 14.26
N ILE A 219 11.92 5.83 14.44
CA ILE A 219 11.04 5.43 13.33
C ILE A 219 10.39 6.64 12.64
N SER A 220 9.86 7.59 13.43
CA SER A 220 9.06 8.70 12.89
C SER A 220 9.82 10.01 12.72
N GLY A 221 11.04 10.10 13.24
CA GLY A 221 11.80 11.36 13.31
C GLY A 221 11.29 12.37 14.35
N THR A 222 10.11 12.11 14.98
CA THR A 222 9.46 13.02 15.92
C THR A 222 9.34 12.38 17.30
N THR A 223 9.18 13.22 18.35
CA THR A 223 9.02 12.69 19.70
C THR A 223 7.58 12.26 19.99
N VAL A 224 7.39 11.41 21.00
CA VAL A 224 6.04 11.04 21.51
C VAL A 224 5.25 12.29 21.87
N ASN A 225 5.88 13.26 22.52
CA ASN A 225 5.24 14.50 22.92
C ASN A 225 4.81 15.34 21.70
N ASP A 226 5.60 15.37 20.64
CA ASP A 226 5.24 16.08 19.40
C ASP A 226 4.03 15.42 18.71
N HIS A 227 3.93 14.10 18.72
CA HIS A 227 2.77 13.38 18.23
C HIS A 227 1.50 13.76 19.01
N ILE A 228 1.55 13.74 20.36
CA ILE A 228 0.43 14.11 21.22
C ILE A 228 0.01 15.56 20.98
N THR A 229 0.96 16.49 21.03
CA THR A 229 0.70 17.92 20.90
C THR A 229 0.19 18.31 19.52
N SER A 230 0.66 17.64 18.47
CA SER A 230 0.17 17.85 17.10
C SER A 230 -1.28 17.43 16.92
N LEU A 231 -1.69 16.30 17.52
CA LEU A 231 -3.09 15.85 17.49
C LEU A 231 -4.00 16.79 18.31
N LEU A 232 -3.56 17.19 19.50
CA LEU A 232 -4.31 18.15 20.32
C LEU A 232 -4.52 19.48 19.59
N TYR A 233 -3.47 20.00 18.95
CA TYR A 233 -3.57 21.24 18.18
C TYR A 233 -4.56 21.11 17.02
N LYS A 234 -4.49 20.02 16.24
CA LYS A 234 -5.44 19.74 15.16
C LYS A 234 -6.87 19.64 15.67
N GLU A 235 -7.08 18.97 16.80
CA GLU A 235 -8.40 18.81 17.41
C GLU A 235 -8.98 20.13 17.89
N ILE A 236 -8.18 20.98 18.53
CA ILE A 236 -8.60 22.35 18.90
C ILE A 236 -9.03 23.12 17.65
N CYS A 237 -8.22 23.09 16.58
CA CYS A 237 -8.58 23.75 15.33
C CYS A 237 -9.90 23.23 14.73
N ASN A 238 -10.13 21.91 14.79
CA ASN A 238 -11.36 21.30 14.30
C ASN A 238 -12.58 21.72 15.11
N LEU A 239 -12.49 21.65 16.43
CA LEU A 239 -13.57 22.03 17.33
C LEU A 239 -13.94 23.53 17.21
N LEU A 240 -12.94 24.40 17.07
CA LEU A 240 -13.16 25.83 16.86
C LEU A 240 -13.85 26.15 15.52
N LYS A 241 -13.68 25.29 14.49
CA LYS A 241 -14.25 25.51 13.15
C LYS A 241 -15.58 24.80 12.93
N GLN A 242 -15.82 23.69 13.60
CA GLN A 242 -16.90 22.74 13.27
C GLN A 242 -17.89 22.53 14.40
N SER A 243 -17.68 23.16 15.57
CA SER A 243 -18.63 23.08 16.69
C SER A 243 -19.02 24.46 17.21
N ASP A 244 -20.16 24.52 17.90
CA ASP A 244 -20.65 25.74 18.60
C ASP A 244 -20.09 25.84 20.03
N MET A 245 -19.08 25.03 20.38
CA MET A 245 -18.48 25.02 21.70
C MET A 245 -17.70 26.30 21.99
N THR A 246 -17.87 26.84 23.18
CA THR A 246 -17.03 27.93 23.67
C THR A 246 -15.61 27.48 23.96
N MET A 247 -14.67 28.42 24.03
CA MET A 247 -13.26 28.12 24.37
C MET A 247 -13.13 27.39 25.73
N GLY A 248 -13.99 27.69 26.69
CA GLY A 248 -14.02 26.99 27.98
C GLY A 248 -14.47 25.53 27.83
N GLU A 249 -15.56 25.29 27.11
CA GLU A 249 -16.08 23.95 26.85
C GLU A 249 -15.09 23.10 26.08
N ILE A 250 -14.35 23.68 25.11
CA ILE A 250 -13.29 22.99 24.40
C ILE A 250 -12.12 22.61 25.33
N ALA A 251 -11.75 23.54 26.24
CA ALA A 251 -10.72 23.27 27.23
C ALA A 251 -11.11 22.12 28.16
N ASP A 252 -12.36 22.10 28.64
CA ASP A 252 -12.91 21.03 29.48
C ASP A 252 -12.99 19.71 28.71
N TYR A 253 -13.51 19.73 27.48
CA TYR A 253 -13.61 18.54 26.60
C TYR A 253 -12.25 17.89 26.32
N LEU A 254 -11.21 18.71 26.16
CA LEU A 254 -9.84 18.24 25.91
C LEU A 254 -9.04 18.08 27.21
N HIS A 255 -9.67 18.12 28.37
CA HIS A 255 -9.05 17.96 29.69
C HIS A 255 -7.83 18.87 29.93
N PHE A 256 -7.94 20.15 29.54
CA PHE A 256 -7.04 21.19 30.03
C PHE A 256 -7.46 21.64 31.45
N SER A 257 -6.51 22.10 32.24
CA SER A 257 -6.81 22.62 33.59
C SER A 257 -7.76 23.79 33.56
N ASP A 258 -7.69 24.62 32.53
CA ASP A 258 -8.52 25.79 32.30
C ASP A 258 -8.37 26.32 30.88
N GLN A 259 -9.24 27.28 30.50
CA GLN A 259 -9.19 27.92 29.18
C GLN A 259 -7.85 28.64 28.92
N SER A 260 -7.22 29.21 29.96
CA SER A 260 -5.94 29.93 29.81
C SER A 260 -4.80 28.99 29.45
N ALA A 261 -4.75 27.80 30.06
CA ALA A 261 -3.81 26.74 29.75
C ALA A 261 -3.94 26.27 28.29
N MET A 262 -5.16 26.03 27.81
CA MET A 262 -5.42 25.68 26.41
C MET A 262 -5.03 26.83 25.47
N THR A 263 -5.37 28.06 25.77
CA THR A 263 -5.03 29.23 24.95
C THR A 263 -3.51 29.42 24.85
N ASN A 264 -2.80 29.26 25.96
CA ASN A 264 -1.33 29.33 25.98
C ASN A 264 -0.71 28.18 25.14
N PHE A 265 -1.21 26.96 25.29
CA PHE A 265 -0.81 25.83 24.46
C PHE A 265 -1.00 26.13 22.96
N PHE A 266 -2.15 26.68 22.58
CA PHE A 266 -2.50 27.00 21.20
C PHE A 266 -1.62 28.11 20.61
N LYS A 267 -1.29 29.16 21.39
CA LYS A 267 -0.46 30.28 20.94
C LYS A 267 1.01 29.92 20.72
N LEU A 268 1.50 28.87 21.40
CA LEU A 268 2.89 28.41 21.30
C LEU A 268 3.15 27.51 20.09
N ARG A 269 2.12 27.21 19.29
CA ARG A 269 2.17 26.31 18.12
C ARG A 269 1.76 27.02 16.83
#